data_6940813a5ca38af3d46cbf6593dacfe0
#
_entry.id   6940813a5ca38af3d46cbf6593dacfe0
#
_cell.length_a   1.000
_cell.length_b   1.000
_cell.length_c   1.000
_cell.angle_alpha   90.00
_cell.angle_beta   90.00
_cell.angle_gamma   90.00
#
_symmetry.space_group_name_H-M   'P 1'
#
loop_
_entity.id
_entity.type
_entity.pdbx_description
1 polymer ?
#
loop_
_entity_poly.entity_id
_entity_poly.type
_entity_poly.pdbx_seq_one_letter_code
_entity_poly.pdbx_strand_id
1 'polypeptide(L)'
;FNVYLNQRHLAFGLLMVTLALYLFMDWLEAGTMHEEKGFVWMKKRLFSKEGWRSRNLEQALLMGLFLGLCAFWNGAAVIGGLLILCGFAAFSDGKLDYLIMAAVTIFFSYLQTKIFISGSAMSPQIYLGFLAEDKTVWGVVQYLFWMSGVFFLGLLVLVWFMRRRERAILLGFIFPTIFAFVL
;
A
#
# COMPACT_ATOMS: atom_id res chain seq x y z
N PHE A 1 -1.59 -19.24 23.33
CA PHE A 1 -2.80 -19.43 22.51
C PHE A 1 -3.19 -18.14 21.76
N ASN A 2 -3.23 -16.99 22.41
CA ASN A 2 -3.59 -15.70 21.79
C ASN A 2 -2.61 -15.28 20.67
N VAL A 3 -1.32 -15.55 20.81
CA VAL A 3 -0.31 -15.24 19.77
C VAL A 3 -0.60 -16.01 18.49
N TYR A 4 -0.95 -17.30 18.58
CA TYR A 4 -1.29 -18.11 17.41
C TYR A 4 -2.57 -17.64 16.69
N LEU A 5 -3.59 -17.21 17.45
CA LEU A 5 -4.81 -16.67 16.89
C LEU A 5 -4.53 -15.38 16.12
N ASN A 6 -3.79 -14.45 16.71
CA ASN A 6 -3.41 -13.19 16.06
C ASN A 6 -2.57 -13.41 14.79
N GLN A 7 -1.63 -14.38 14.84
CA GLN A 7 -0.83 -14.71 13.66
C GLN A 7 -1.67 -15.30 12.52
N ARG A 8 -2.66 -16.15 12.81
CA ARG A 8 -3.58 -16.69 11.78
C ARG A 8 -4.42 -15.61 11.13
N HIS A 9 -4.97 -14.68 11.91
CA HIS A 9 -5.74 -13.56 11.40
C HIS A 9 -4.88 -12.63 10.53
N LEU A 10 -3.64 -12.36 10.96
CA LEU A 10 -2.69 -11.58 10.17
C LEU A 10 -2.34 -12.28 8.86
N ALA A 11 -1.97 -13.57 8.92
CA ALA A 11 -1.60 -14.36 7.74
C ALA A 11 -2.76 -14.43 6.74
N PHE A 12 -3.99 -14.65 7.22
CA PHE A 12 -5.18 -14.67 6.37
C PHE A 12 -5.47 -13.29 5.77
N GLY A 13 -5.39 -12.22 6.56
CA GLY A 13 -5.55 -10.85 6.07
C GLY A 13 -4.53 -10.49 4.99
N LEU A 14 -3.26 -10.84 5.19
CA LEU A 14 -2.21 -10.65 4.18
C LEU A 14 -2.47 -11.47 2.91
N LEU A 15 -2.91 -12.73 3.06
CA LEU A 15 -3.30 -13.56 1.92
C LEU A 15 -4.42 -12.90 1.10
N MET A 16 -5.47 -12.41 1.76
CA MET A 16 -6.61 -11.78 1.08
C MET A 16 -6.21 -10.47 0.39
N VAL A 17 -5.38 -9.63 1.02
CA VAL A 17 -4.85 -8.42 0.40
C VAL A 17 -3.95 -8.75 -0.79
N THR A 18 -3.09 -9.77 -0.66
CA THR A 18 -2.24 -10.24 -1.76
C THR A 18 -3.09 -10.77 -2.92
N LEU A 19 -4.14 -11.52 -2.61
CA LEU A 19 -5.08 -12.02 -3.62
C LEU A 19 -5.80 -10.86 -4.33
N ALA A 20 -6.23 -9.83 -3.59
CA ALA A 20 -6.83 -8.64 -4.18
C ALA A 20 -5.85 -7.96 -5.16
N LEU A 21 -4.62 -7.71 -4.73
CA LEU A 21 -3.58 -7.11 -5.57
C LEU A 21 -3.29 -7.98 -6.80
N TYR A 22 -3.25 -9.29 -6.67
CA TYR A 22 -3.03 -10.22 -7.77
C TYR A 22 -4.18 -10.20 -8.79
N LEU A 23 -5.43 -10.29 -8.32
CA LEU A 23 -6.62 -10.29 -9.20
C LEU A 23 -6.77 -8.97 -9.98
N PHE A 24 -6.31 -7.86 -9.42
CA PHE A 24 -6.36 -6.55 -10.07
C PHE A 24 -5.03 -6.10 -10.68
N MET A 25 -4.03 -6.99 -10.75
CA MET A 25 -2.68 -6.63 -11.22
C MET A 25 -2.68 -6.08 -12.64
N ASP A 26 -3.43 -6.68 -13.57
CA ASP A 26 -3.52 -6.21 -14.94
C ASP A 26 -4.07 -4.78 -15.03
N TRP A 27 -5.05 -4.46 -14.18
CA TRP A 27 -5.61 -3.12 -14.08
C TRP A 27 -4.60 -2.13 -13.47
N LEU A 28 -3.88 -2.54 -12.42
CA LEU A 28 -2.83 -1.73 -11.79
C LEU A 28 -1.69 -1.46 -12.78
N GLU A 29 -1.22 -2.48 -13.49
CA GLU A 29 -0.17 -2.37 -14.49
C GLU A 29 -0.57 -1.46 -15.65
N ALA A 30 -1.78 -1.64 -16.20
CA ALA A 30 -2.26 -0.83 -17.30
C ALA A 30 -2.27 0.67 -16.98
N GLY A 31 -2.43 1.05 -15.68
CA GLY A 31 -2.34 2.42 -15.21
C GLY A 31 -0.92 2.99 -15.17
N THR A 32 0.08 2.13 -15.04
CA THR A 32 1.48 2.54 -14.92
C THR A 32 2.25 2.51 -16.24
N MET A 33 1.65 2.00 -17.31
CA MET A 33 2.28 1.92 -18.63
C MET A 33 2.31 3.28 -19.32
N HIS A 34 3.48 3.92 -19.36
CA HIS A 34 3.68 5.18 -20.04
C HIS A 34 5.02 5.24 -20.76
N GLU A 35 5.04 5.92 -21.92
CA GLU A 35 6.25 6.14 -22.74
C GLU A 35 7.17 7.22 -22.18
N GLU A 36 6.64 8.16 -21.39
CA GLU A 36 7.39 9.28 -20.85
C GLU A 36 8.31 8.89 -19.68
N LYS A 37 9.43 9.60 -19.53
CA LYS A 37 10.52 9.21 -18.62
C LYS A 37 10.61 10.10 -17.38
N GLY A 38 10.80 9.48 -16.22
CA GLY A 38 11.38 10.11 -15.03
C GLY A 38 10.41 10.88 -14.14
N PHE A 39 10.99 11.63 -13.19
CA PHE A 39 10.28 12.40 -12.18
C PHE A 39 9.41 13.53 -12.76
N VAL A 40 9.81 14.08 -13.92
CA VAL A 40 9.05 15.11 -14.64
C VAL A 40 7.68 14.58 -15.06
N TRP A 41 7.63 13.33 -15.53
CA TRP A 41 6.38 12.65 -15.85
C TRP A 41 5.45 12.54 -14.63
N MET A 42 5.97 12.09 -13.49
CA MET A 42 5.19 11.95 -12.26
C MET A 42 4.60 13.31 -11.82
N LYS A 43 5.40 14.40 -11.85
CA LYS A 43 4.94 15.74 -11.51
C LYS A 43 3.85 16.23 -12.47
N LYS A 44 4.02 16.02 -13.78
CA LYS A 44 3.04 16.39 -14.80
C LYS A 44 1.70 15.68 -14.57
N ARG A 45 1.73 14.38 -14.26
CA ARG A 45 0.55 13.56 -14.02
C ARG A 45 -0.13 13.83 -12.69
N LEU A 46 0.63 14.20 -11.66
CA LEU A 46 0.06 14.57 -10.37
C LEU A 46 -0.81 15.82 -10.46
N PHE A 47 -0.43 16.80 -11.31
CA PHE A 47 -1.10 18.08 -11.45
C PHE A 47 -1.95 18.22 -12.72
N SER A 48 -1.94 17.23 -13.62
CA SER A 48 -2.75 17.28 -14.85
C SER A 48 -4.16 16.73 -14.60
N LYS A 49 -5.16 17.35 -15.25
CA LYS A 49 -6.55 16.85 -15.23
C LYS A 49 -6.67 15.44 -15.82
N GLU A 50 -5.79 15.08 -16.75
CA GLU A 50 -5.76 13.75 -17.37
C GLU A 50 -5.39 12.65 -16.40
N GLY A 51 -4.43 12.92 -15.50
CA GLY A 51 -4.02 11.96 -14.46
C GLY A 51 -5.11 11.67 -13.43
N TRP A 52 -6.14 12.54 -13.35
CA TRP A 52 -7.26 12.40 -12.41
C TRP A 52 -8.54 11.88 -13.07
N ARG A 53 -8.47 11.40 -14.30
CA ARG A 53 -9.62 10.75 -14.93
C ARG A 53 -9.85 9.37 -14.33
N SER A 54 -11.13 8.95 -14.27
CA SER A 54 -11.48 7.56 -14.01
C SER A 54 -11.17 6.72 -15.25
N ARG A 55 -10.55 5.57 -15.06
CA ARG A 55 -10.27 4.59 -16.11
C ARG A 55 -11.30 3.46 -16.11
N ASN A 56 -11.61 2.95 -14.93
CA ASN A 56 -12.60 1.91 -14.75
C ASN A 56 -13.16 1.96 -13.33
N LEU A 57 -14.24 2.71 -13.18
CA LEU A 57 -14.91 2.92 -11.90
C LEU A 57 -15.44 1.62 -11.29
N GLU A 58 -15.92 0.71 -12.13
CA GLU A 58 -16.47 -0.58 -11.67
C GLU A 58 -15.40 -1.41 -10.96
N GLN A 59 -14.24 -1.57 -11.57
CA GLN A 59 -13.12 -2.28 -10.96
C GLN A 59 -12.62 -1.59 -9.68
N ALA A 60 -12.59 -0.26 -9.66
CA ALA A 60 -12.22 0.50 -8.47
C ALA A 60 -13.18 0.25 -7.31
N LEU A 61 -14.48 0.23 -7.58
CA LEU A 61 -15.52 -0.07 -6.58
C LEU A 61 -15.40 -1.51 -6.08
N LEU A 62 -15.26 -2.48 -6.98
CA LEU A 62 -15.13 -3.89 -6.63
C LEU A 62 -13.88 -4.15 -5.77
N MET A 63 -12.75 -3.60 -6.15
CA MET A 63 -11.51 -3.74 -5.36
C MET A 63 -11.63 -3.04 -4.01
N GLY A 64 -12.23 -1.84 -3.97
CA GLY A 64 -12.47 -1.11 -2.72
C GLY A 64 -13.40 -1.88 -1.77
N LEU A 65 -14.47 -2.47 -2.29
CA LEU A 65 -15.38 -3.33 -1.53
C LEU A 65 -14.65 -4.56 -1.00
N PHE A 66 -13.91 -5.26 -1.85
CA PHE A 66 -13.16 -6.46 -1.47
C PHE A 66 -12.16 -6.16 -0.35
N LEU A 67 -11.34 -5.11 -0.50
CA LEU A 67 -10.39 -4.70 0.53
C LEU A 67 -11.09 -4.24 1.82
N GLY A 68 -12.20 -3.52 1.70
CA GLY A 68 -13.01 -3.12 2.85
C GLY A 68 -13.53 -4.31 3.65
N LEU A 69 -13.97 -5.36 2.97
CA LEU A 69 -14.40 -6.60 3.61
C LEU A 69 -13.23 -7.36 4.25
N CYS A 70 -12.02 -7.27 3.70
CA CYS A 70 -10.82 -7.87 4.29
C CYS A 70 -10.48 -7.30 5.68
N ALA A 71 -10.94 -6.10 6.00
CA ALA A 71 -10.74 -5.47 7.31
C ALA A 71 -11.36 -6.29 8.46
N PHE A 72 -12.37 -7.12 8.16
CA PHE A 72 -12.98 -8.03 9.12
C PHE A 72 -11.96 -9.03 9.70
N TRP A 73 -11.00 -9.47 8.90
CA TRP A 73 -9.96 -10.40 9.34
C TRP A 73 -8.74 -9.69 9.91
N ASN A 74 -8.28 -8.62 9.25
CA ASN A 74 -7.12 -7.88 9.75
C ASN A 74 -7.05 -6.46 9.17
N GLY A 75 -7.35 -5.46 9.98
CA GLY A 75 -7.29 -4.05 9.59
C GLY A 75 -5.87 -3.58 9.25
N ALA A 76 -4.83 -4.10 9.94
CA ALA A 76 -3.44 -3.72 9.65
C ALA A 76 -3.01 -4.17 8.25
N ALA A 77 -3.42 -5.37 7.82
CA ALA A 77 -3.17 -5.84 6.45
C ALA A 77 -3.84 -4.93 5.41
N VAL A 78 -5.06 -4.45 5.68
CA VAL A 78 -5.78 -3.53 4.79
C VAL A 78 -5.07 -2.18 4.72
N ILE A 79 -4.57 -1.65 5.84
CA ILE A 79 -3.77 -0.42 5.84
C ILE A 79 -2.52 -0.60 4.96
N GLY A 80 -1.81 -1.72 5.10
CA GLY A 80 -0.69 -2.07 4.22
C GLY A 80 -1.08 -2.10 2.75
N GLY A 81 -2.23 -2.71 2.42
CA GLY A 81 -2.79 -2.74 1.07
C GLY A 81 -3.11 -1.35 0.53
N LEU A 82 -3.73 -0.47 1.34
CA LEU A 82 -4.01 0.91 0.96
C LEU A 82 -2.72 1.72 0.73
N LEU A 83 -1.68 1.49 1.52
CA LEU A 83 -0.38 2.13 1.30
C LEU A 83 0.26 1.68 -0.01
N ILE A 84 0.18 0.39 -0.36
CA ILE A 84 0.62 -0.13 -1.66
C ILE A 84 -0.14 0.54 -2.80
N LEU A 85 -1.46 0.64 -2.69
CA LEU A 85 -2.30 1.31 -3.67
C LEU A 85 -2.00 2.81 -3.79
N CYS A 86 -1.65 3.48 -2.69
CA CYS A 86 -1.16 4.85 -2.71
C CYS A 86 0.14 4.97 -3.53
N GLY A 87 1.06 4.03 -3.37
CA GLY A 87 2.27 3.93 -4.20
C GLY A 87 1.94 3.77 -5.68
N PHE A 88 1.03 2.86 -6.03
CA PHE A 88 0.57 2.70 -7.42
C PHE A 88 -0.12 3.96 -7.95
N ALA A 89 -0.96 4.62 -7.14
CA ALA A 89 -1.63 5.85 -7.52
C ALA A 89 -0.65 6.98 -7.88
N ALA A 90 0.49 7.06 -7.18
CA ALA A 90 1.52 8.05 -7.47
C ALA A 90 2.13 7.88 -8.88
N PHE A 91 2.27 6.62 -9.33
CA PHE A 91 2.87 6.27 -10.62
C PHE A 91 1.86 5.97 -11.74
N SER A 92 0.56 6.09 -11.48
CA SER A 92 -0.51 5.69 -12.38
C SER A 92 -1.33 6.87 -12.86
N ASP A 93 -1.97 6.69 -14.02
CA ASP A 93 -3.13 7.46 -14.43
C ASP A 93 -4.39 6.92 -13.72
N GLY A 94 -5.45 7.72 -13.71
CA GLY A 94 -6.69 7.28 -13.08
C GLY A 94 -6.68 7.39 -11.56
N LYS A 95 -6.04 8.44 -11.02
CA LYS A 95 -5.97 8.68 -9.57
C LYS A 95 -7.33 8.77 -8.90
N LEU A 96 -8.36 9.19 -9.63
CA LEU A 96 -9.73 9.21 -9.13
C LEU A 96 -10.21 7.80 -8.74
N ASP A 97 -9.87 6.78 -9.53
CA ASP A 97 -10.24 5.39 -9.23
C ASP A 97 -9.58 4.90 -7.93
N TYR A 98 -8.30 5.24 -7.72
CA TYR A 98 -7.61 4.90 -6.47
C TYR A 98 -8.20 5.63 -5.27
N LEU A 99 -8.61 6.88 -5.43
CA LEU A 99 -9.26 7.65 -4.37
C LEU A 99 -10.63 7.06 -4.02
N ILE A 100 -11.42 6.69 -5.01
CA ILE A 100 -12.71 6.02 -4.82
C ILE A 100 -12.51 4.67 -4.14
N MET A 101 -11.56 3.88 -4.61
CA MET A 101 -11.20 2.60 -4.01
C MET A 101 -10.83 2.75 -2.52
N ALA A 102 -9.97 3.72 -2.20
CA ALA A 102 -9.60 4.00 -0.82
C ALA A 102 -10.81 4.45 0.02
N ALA A 103 -11.64 5.33 -0.51
CA ALA A 103 -12.84 5.81 0.17
C ALA A 103 -13.82 4.66 0.47
N VAL A 104 -14.07 3.78 -0.50
CA VAL A 104 -14.91 2.59 -0.33
C VAL A 104 -14.30 1.63 0.70
N THR A 105 -13.00 1.37 0.62
CA THR A 105 -12.30 0.52 1.60
C THR A 105 -12.44 1.08 3.01
N ILE A 106 -12.18 2.37 3.21
CA ILE A 106 -12.28 3.02 4.52
C ILE A 106 -13.72 3.00 5.02
N PHE A 107 -14.69 3.27 4.15
CA PHE A 107 -16.11 3.24 4.52
C PHE A 107 -16.53 1.88 5.05
N PHE A 108 -16.25 0.81 4.31
CA PHE A 108 -16.61 -0.55 4.74
C PHE A 108 -15.81 -1.01 5.97
N SER A 109 -14.53 -0.66 6.06
CA SER A 109 -13.72 -0.94 7.26
C SER A 109 -14.29 -0.24 8.49
N TYR A 110 -14.68 1.03 8.35
CA TYR A 110 -15.32 1.79 9.42
C TYR A 110 -16.68 1.19 9.84
N LEU A 111 -17.50 0.84 8.87
CA LEU A 111 -18.81 0.21 9.11
C LEU A 111 -18.66 -1.08 9.90
N GLN A 112 -17.71 -1.94 9.50
CA GLN A 112 -17.40 -3.19 10.21
C GLN A 112 -16.96 -2.92 11.65
N THR A 113 -16.07 -1.96 11.86
CA THR A 113 -15.59 -1.59 13.19
C THR A 113 -16.75 -1.15 14.09
N LYS A 114 -17.70 -0.38 13.55
CA LYS A 114 -18.85 0.10 14.32
C LYS A 114 -19.88 -0.98 14.63
N ILE A 115 -20.08 -1.94 13.73
CA ILE A 115 -21.11 -2.97 13.87
C ILE A 115 -20.60 -4.14 14.72
N PHE A 116 -19.35 -4.57 14.51
CA PHE A 116 -18.85 -5.83 15.05
C PHE A 116 -17.84 -5.70 16.18
N ILE A 117 -17.21 -4.55 16.35
CA ILE A 117 -16.22 -4.35 17.40
C ILE A 117 -16.84 -3.55 18.55
N SER A 118 -17.34 -4.27 19.55
CA SER A 118 -17.73 -3.70 20.86
C SER A 118 -16.52 -3.83 21.80
N GLY A 119 -15.65 -2.85 21.85
CA GLY A 119 -14.49 -2.83 22.73
C GLY A 119 -13.53 -1.69 22.40
N SER A 120 -12.60 -1.40 23.32
CA SER A 120 -11.56 -0.40 23.09
C SER A 120 -10.57 -0.89 22.05
N ALA A 121 -10.86 -0.63 20.77
CA ALA A 121 -9.81 -0.67 19.77
C ALA A 121 -8.77 0.39 20.16
N MET A 122 -7.51 0.00 20.27
CA MET A 122 -6.42 0.97 20.46
C MET A 122 -6.53 2.04 19.38
N SER A 123 -6.61 3.29 19.78
CA SER A 123 -6.55 4.39 18.83
C SER A 123 -5.22 4.31 18.06
N PRO A 124 -5.24 4.41 16.73
CA PRO A 124 -3.99 4.43 15.95
C PRO A 124 -3.15 5.62 16.44
N GLN A 125 -1.93 5.32 16.86
CA GLN A 125 -0.97 6.33 17.27
C GLN A 125 0.15 6.35 16.24
N ILE A 126 0.51 7.53 15.80
CA ILE A 126 1.61 7.73 14.84
C ILE A 126 2.84 8.16 15.63
N TYR A 127 3.90 7.35 15.57
CA TYR A 127 5.17 7.67 16.21
C TYR A 127 6.26 7.73 15.15
N LEU A 128 6.76 8.93 14.88
CA LEU A 128 7.86 9.14 13.95
C LEU A 128 9.12 8.42 14.44
N GLY A 129 9.59 7.44 13.68
CA GLY A 129 10.81 6.69 13.96
C GLY A 129 10.77 5.88 15.28
N PHE A 130 9.60 5.54 15.80
CA PHE A 130 9.45 4.97 17.16
C PHE A 130 10.15 3.62 17.36
N LEU A 131 10.35 2.86 16.31
CA LEU A 131 11.04 1.56 16.36
C LEU A 131 12.56 1.69 16.38
N ALA A 132 13.12 2.85 16.03
CA ALA A 132 14.54 3.12 16.13
C ALA A 132 14.88 3.71 17.50
N GLU A 133 15.98 3.27 18.13
CA GLU A 133 16.49 3.85 19.37
C GLU A 133 16.90 5.30 19.17
N ASP A 134 17.57 5.57 18.04
CA ASP A 134 17.89 6.93 17.60
C ASP A 134 16.84 7.37 16.56
N LYS A 135 16.06 8.39 16.91
CA LYS A 135 14.98 8.95 16.08
C LYS A 135 15.47 9.91 14.98
N THR A 136 16.76 9.90 14.70
CA THR A 136 17.32 10.61 13.53
C THR A 136 17.05 9.84 12.25
N VAL A 137 17.09 10.53 11.10
CA VAL A 137 16.94 9.88 9.78
C VAL A 137 17.99 8.78 9.60
N TRP A 138 19.21 8.98 10.11
CA TRP A 138 20.27 7.99 10.04
C TRP A 138 19.98 6.77 10.94
N GLY A 139 19.50 6.98 12.16
CA GLY A 139 19.09 5.91 13.07
C GLY A 139 17.98 5.03 12.48
N VAL A 140 16.98 5.65 11.82
CA VAL A 140 15.92 4.92 11.11
C VAL A 140 16.47 4.10 9.95
N VAL A 141 17.37 4.66 9.13
CA VAL A 141 18.02 3.94 8.02
C VAL A 141 18.84 2.76 8.55
N GLN A 142 19.60 2.98 9.62
CA GLN A 142 20.40 1.93 10.24
C GLN A 142 19.52 0.83 10.83
N TYR A 143 18.41 1.17 11.49
CA TYR A 143 17.42 0.23 11.98
C TYR A 143 16.80 -0.61 10.84
N LEU A 144 16.41 0.03 9.74
CA LEU A 144 15.88 -0.66 8.55
C LEU A 144 16.91 -1.62 7.96
N PHE A 145 18.18 -1.20 7.90
CA PHE A 145 19.25 -2.04 7.40
C PHE A 145 19.46 -3.28 8.28
N TRP A 146 19.50 -3.10 9.60
CA TRP A 146 19.66 -4.21 10.54
C TRP A 146 18.44 -5.14 10.55
N MET A 147 17.23 -4.58 10.47
CA MET A 147 15.99 -5.37 10.46
C MET A 147 15.80 -6.15 9.15
N SER A 148 16.10 -5.53 8.01
CA SER A 148 15.91 -6.15 6.68
C SER A 148 17.12 -6.97 6.23
N GLY A 149 18.32 -6.69 6.77
CA GLY A 149 19.55 -7.40 6.46
C GLY A 149 19.83 -7.48 4.96
N VAL A 150 20.16 -8.69 4.52
CA VAL A 150 20.49 -8.97 3.11
C VAL A 150 19.33 -8.69 2.14
N PHE A 151 18.07 -8.76 2.61
CA PHE A 151 16.90 -8.49 1.75
C PHE A 151 16.89 -7.05 1.23
N PHE A 152 17.31 -6.08 2.03
CA PHE A 152 17.39 -4.69 1.59
C PHE A 152 18.39 -4.50 0.44
N LEU A 153 19.56 -5.12 0.55
CA LEU A 153 20.55 -5.14 -0.52
C LEU A 153 20.04 -5.88 -1.76
N GLY A 154 19.36 -7.01 -1.55
CA GLY A 154 18.70 -7.76 -2.62
C GLY A 154 17.67 -6.92 -3.37
N LEU A 155 16.84 -6.15 -2.66
CA LEU A 155 15.87 -5.24 -3.27
C LEU A 155 16.56 -4.16 -4.11
N LEU A 156 17.64 -3.55 -3.63
CA LEU A 156 18.40 -2.55 -4.39
C LEU A 156 18.98 -3.12 -5.68
N VAL A 157 19.56 -4.33 -5.60
CA VAL A 157 20.07 -5.07 -6.77
C VAL A 157 18.93 -5.40 -7.74
N LEU A 158 17.80 -5.86 -7.24
CA LEU A 158 16.62 -6.20 -8.03
C LEU A 158 16.09 -4.97 -8.78
N VAL A 159 15.98 -3.81 -8.12
CA VAL A 159 15.60 -2.53 -8.75
C VAL A 159 16.56 -2.15 -9.87
N TRP A 160 17.86 -2.42 -9.71
CA TRP A 160 18.84 -2.11 -10.72
C TRP A 160 18.70 -2.95 -11.98
N PHE A 161 18.45 -4.26 -11.83
CA PHE A 161 18.35 -5.20 -12.95
C PHE A 161 16.96 -5.24 -13.61
N MET A 162 15.90 -4.75 -12.93
CA MET A 162 14.55 -4.77 -13.48
C MET A 162 14.37 -3.85 -14.69
N ARG A 163 13.49 -4.27 -15.59
CA ARG A 163 13.00 -3.43 -16.69
C ARG A 163 12.22 -2.23 -16.13
N ARG A 164 12.12 -1.14 -16.89
CA ARG A 164 11.46 0.11 -16.42
C ARG A 164 10.03 -0.08 -15.94
N ARG A 165 9.26 -0.91 -16.65
CA ARG A 165 7.87 -1.24 -16.28
C ARG A 165 7.79 -1.90 -14.89
N GLU A 166 8.63 -2.90 -14.70
CA GLU A 166 8.70 -3.66 -13.45
C GLU A 166 9.21 -2.80 -12.28
N ARG A 167 10.08 -1.82 -12.56
CA ARG A 167 10.55 -0.86 -11.54
C ARG A 167 9.42 0.00 -10.98
N ALA A 168 8.48 0.46 -11.81
CA ALA A 168 7.34 1.25 -11.35
C ALA A 168 6.45 0.44 -10.40
N ILE A 169 6.21 -0.82 -10.72
CA ILE A 169 5.45 -1.74 -9.88
C ILE A 169 6.18 -1.98 -8.56
N LEU A 170 7.47 -2.30 -8.62
CA LEU A 170 8.28 -2.53 -7.42
C LEU A 170 8.35 -1.29 -6.53
N LEU A 171 8.51 -0.09 -7.10
CA LEU A 171 8.49 1.16 -6.35
C LEU A 171 7.12 1.41 -5.71
N GLY A 172 6.02 1.02 -6.37
CA GLY A 172 4.68 1.02 -5.78
C GLY A 172 4.58 0.16 -4.52
N PHE A 173 5.27 -0.99 -4.49
CA PHE A 173 5.33 -1.84 -3.30
C PHE A 173 6.33 -1.37 -2.24
N ILE A 174 7.45 -0.77 -2.64
CA ILE A 174 8.48 -0.28 -1.71
C ILE A 174 8.06 1.02 -1.03
N PHE A 175 7.38 1.90 -1.74
CA PHE A 175 6.96 3.21 -1.23
C PHE A 175 6.20 3.12 0.10
N PRO A 176 5.16 2.29 0.24
CA PRO A 176 4.45 2.16 1.51
C PRO A 176 5.30 1.58 2.62
N THR A 177 6.24 0.70 2.30
CA THR A 177 7.16 0.16 3.29
C THR A 177 8.04 1.27 3.86
N ILE A 178 8.64 2.10 3.01
CA ILE A 178 9.43 3.25 3.45
C ILE A 178 8.56 4.22 4.25
N PHE A 179 7.35 4.51 3.77
CA PHE A 179 6.43 5.43 4.44
C PHE A 179 6.01 4.92 5.82
N ALA A 180 5.69 3.63 5.94
CA ALA A 180 5.30 3.02 7.22
C ALA A 180 6.43 2.98 8.25
N PHE A 181 7.69 3.03 7.82
CA PHE A 181 8.86 3.05 8.72
C PHE A 181 9.36 4.46 9.02
N VAL A 182 9.02 5.46 8.21
CA VAL A 182 9.39 6.86 8.45
C VAL A 182 8.34 7.58 9.30
N LEU A 183 7.09 7.12 9.26
CA LEU A 183 6.02 7.59 10.12
C LEU A 183 6.03 6.88 11.47
#